data_d462c37bd4c9d83c5e0f029bc31c9b6e
#
_entry.id   d462c37bd4c9d83c5e0f029bc31c9b6e
#
_cell.length_a   1.000
_cell.length_b   1.000
_cell.length_c   1.000
_cell.angle_alpha   90.00
_cell.angle_beta   90.00
_cell.angle_gamma   90.00
#
_symmetry.space_group_name_H-M   'P 1'
#
loop_
_entity.id
_entity.type
_entity.pdbx_description
1 polymer ?
#
loop_
_entity_poly.entity_id
_entity_poly.type
_entity_poly.pdbx_seq_one_letter_code
_entity_poly.pdbx_strand_id
1 'polypeptide(L)'
;MRFPEFSGEWNKYTINDLATVVGGGTPDTTVKSYWGGDIQWFTPSEIGKNKYVDFSKRTITRDGLDNSSAKLLPLHTILLSSRATVGECSIASNECTTNQGFQSLIAKQCNIDFLYYLIQTKKKDLIRNACGSTFLEISANEIRKIKVAVPVQNEQEQIAKLLSLIDERIATQNKIIEDLKKLKSAISKYLFARKDLLG
;
A
#
# COMPACT_ATOMS: atom_id res chain seq x y z
N MET A 1 -12.54 -10.45 19.05
CA MET A 1 -13.35 -11.43 18.27
C MET A 1 -12.36 -12.33 17.54
N ARG A 2 -12.57 -13.63 17.53
CA ARG A 2 -11.76 -14.65 16.85
C ARG A 2 -12.72 -15.70 16.26
N PHE A 3 -12.35 -16.36 15.19
CA PHE A 3 -13.14 -17.46 14.63
C PHE A 3 -13.19 -18.63 15.63
N PRO A 4 -14.37 -19.24 15.88
CA PRO A 4 -14.55 -20.24 16.94
C PRO A 4 -13.69 -21.49 16.77
N GLU A 5 -13.34 -21.87 15.53
CA GLU A 5 -12.55 -23.04 15.19
C GLU A 5 -11.06 -22.93 15.55
N PHE A 6 -10.57 -21.74 15.90
CA PHE A 6 -9.17 -21.52 16.26
C PHE A 6 -9.03 -21.22 17.75
N SER A 7 -8.28 -22.07 18.46
CA SER A 7 -8.09 -21.99 19.92
C SER A 7 -6.63 -21.79 20.36
N GLY A 8 -5.65 -22.02 19.48
CA GLY A 8 -4.22 -21.90 19.81
C GLY A 8 -3.79 -20.43 20.01
N GLU A 9 -2.70 -20.19 20.74
CA GLU A 9 -2.12 -18.85 20.87
C GLU A 9 -1.46 -18.40 19.55
N TRP A 10 -1.45 -17.10 19.33
CA TRP A 10 -0.70 -16.49 18.22
C TRP A 10 0.79 -16.47 18.56
N ASN A 11 1.61 -16.96 17.65
CA ASN A 11 3.06 -16.98 17.81
C ASN A 11 3.66 -15.57 17.68
N LYS A 12 4.69 -15.28 18.47
CA LYS A 12 5.40 -13.99 18.45
C LYS A 12 6.51 -14.04 17.40
N TYR A 13 6.50 -13.04 16.52
CA TYR A 13 7.48 -12.84 15.46
C TYR A 13 7.94 -11.38 15.43
N THR A 14 8.97 -11.13 14.64
CA THR A 14 9.32 -9.79 14.14
C THR A 14 8.92 -9.66 12.67
N ILE A 15 8.84 -8.45 12.15
CA ILE A 15 8.62 -8.26 10.70
C ILE A 15 9.74 -8.94 9.89
N ASN A 16 10.97 -8.95 10.40
CA ASN A 16 12.08 -9.64 9.73
C ASN A 16 11.87 -11.16 9.57
N ASP A 17 11.15 -11.78 10.48
CA ASP A 17 10.81 -13.21 10.38
C ASP A 17 9.77 -13.47 9.27
N LEU A 18 8.85 -12.52 9.05
CA LEU A 18 7.71 -12.64 8.13
C LEU A 18 7.99 -12.14 6.72
N ALA A 19 8.91 -11.18 6.57
CA ALA A 19 9.19 -10.53 5.29
C ALA A 19 10.65 -10.09 5.14
N THR A 20 11.10 -10.03 3.89
CA THR A 20 12.35 -9.34 3.54
C THR A 20 12.03 -7.86 3.33
N VAL A 21 12.77 -6.98 4.02
CA VAL A 21 12.62 -5.53 3.89
C VAL A 21 13.60 -5.01 2.84
N VAL A 22 13.07 -4.38 1.78
CA VAL A 22 13.82 -3.89 0.63
C VAL A 22 13.60 -2.39 0.44
N GLY A 23 14.67 -1.61 0.45
CA GLY A 23 14.63 -0.18 0.14
C GLY A 23 14.52 0.08 -1.36
N GLY A 24 13.96 1.23 -1.71
CA GLY A 24 13.88 1.70 -3.09
C GLY A 24 15.02 2.62 -3.50
N GLY A 25 15.00 3.05 -4.75
CA GLY A 25 15.98 3.97 -5.32
C GLY A 25 15.42 4.77 -6.48
N THR A 26 16.15 5.81 -6.86
CA THR A 26 15.75 6.71 -7.95
C THR A 26 16.87 6.76 -8.98
N PRO A 27 16.62 6.41 -10.24
CA PRO A 27 17.57 6.66 -11.33
C PRO A 27 17.84 8.16 -11.48
N ASP A 28 19.02 8.50 -12.02
CA ASP A 28 19.36 9.90 -12.27
C ASP A 28 18.27 10.55 -13.14
N THR A 29 17.66 11.61 -12.60
CA THR A 29 16.54 12.30 -13.26
C THR A 29 16.96 13.16 -14.45
N THR A 30 18.25 13.45 -14.57
CA THR A 30 18.81 14.21 -15.70
C THR A 30 19.04 13.35 -16.93
N VAL A 31 19.15 12.03 -16.76
CA VAL A 31 19.39 11.06 -17.84
C VAL A 31 18.04 10.57 -18.38
N LYS A 32 17.60 11.17 -19.49
CA LYS A 32 16.28 10.88 -20.09
C LYS A 32 16.08 9.42 -20.48
N SER A 33 17.16 8.72 -20.92
CA SER A 33 17.09 7.31 -21.32
C SER A 33 16.77 6.34 -20.18
N TYR A 34 16.87 6.77 -18.92
CA TYR A 34 16.51 5.95 -17.75
C TYR A 34 15.02 5.90 -17.48
N TRP A 35 14.23 6.74 -18.14
CA TRP A 35 12.80 6.95 -17.89
C TRP A 35 11.93 6.60 -19.09
N GLY A 36 10.65 6.24 -18.80
CA GLY A 36 9.66 5.98 -19.85
C GLY A 36 9.71 4.56 -20.42
N GLY A 37 10.35 3.62 -19.74
CA GLY A 37 10.36 2.19 -20.11
C GLY A 37 9.16 1.41 -19.56
N ASP A 38 9.31 0.10 -19.43
CA ASP A 38 8.23 -0.83 -19.09
C ASP A 38 8.15 -1.12 -17.57
N ILE A 39 9.15 -0.71 -16.78
CA ILE A 39 9.24 -1.03 -15.36
C ILE A 39 8.53 0.04 -14.55
N GLN A 40 7.51 -0.34 -13.77
CA GLN A 40 6.78 0.55 -12.87
C GLN A 40 7.71 1.13 -11.80
N TRP A 41 7.59 2.43 -11.51
CA TRP A 41 8.37 3.11 -10.49
C TRP A 41 7.48 3.99 -9.62
N PHE A 42 7.15 3.48 -8.43
CA PHE A 42 6.20 4.11 -7.52
C PHE A 42 6.84 5.16 -6.61
N THR A 43 6.03 6.16 -6.26
CA THR A 43 6.30 7.15 -5.21
C THR A 43 5.28 7.03 -4.07
N PRO A 44 5.58 7.49 -2.84
CA PRO A 44 4.66 7.36 -1.69
C PRO A 44 3.28 7.98 -1.90
N SER A 45 3.14 8.97 -2.77
CA SER A 45 1.85 9.62 -3.07
C SER A 45 0.89 8.76 -3.90
N GLU A 46 1.35 7.64 -4.45
CA GLU A 46 0.60 6.77 -5.35
C GLU A 46 0.01 5.55 -4.66
N ILE A 47 0.39 5.32 -3.40
CA ILE A 47 -0.06 4.17 -2.60
C ILE A 47 -0.96 4.59 -1.43
N GLY A 48 -1.53 3.62 -0.73
CA GLY A 48 -2.30 3.80 0.50
C GLY A 48 -3.78 4.09 0.30
N LYS A 49 -4.23 4.45 -0.92
CA LYS A 49 -5.65 4.67 -1.23
C LYS A 49 -6.40 3.36 -1.53
N ASN A 50 -5.74 2.48 -2.24
CA ASN A 50 -6.26 1.17 -2.63
C ASN A 50 -5.34 0.07 -2.08
N LYS A 51 -5.92 -1.09 -1.80
CA LYS A 51 -5.16 -2.26 -1.37
C LYS A 51 -4.16 -2.71 -2.42
N TYR A 52 -4.57 -2.75 -3.69
CA TYR A 52 -3.73 -3.11 -4.83
C TYR A 52 -3.41 -1.90 -5.69
N VAL A 53 -2.20 -1.88 -6.27
CA VAL A 53 -1.75 -0.87 -7.24
C VAL A 53 -1.11 -1.56 -8.45
N ASP A 54 -1.56 -1.15 -9.64
CA ASP A 54 -1.18 -1.79 -10.91
C ASP A 54 -0.12 -0.97 -11.67
N PHE A 55 -0.34 0.34 -11.78
CA PHE A 55 0.47 1.23 -12.62
C PHE A 55 0.92 2.46 -11.84
N SER A 56 2.16 2.83 -12.06
CA SER A 56 2.76 4.06 -11.54
C SER A 56 2.66 5.19 -12.59
N LYS A 57 2.73 6.43 -12.13
CA LYS A 57 2.73 7.61 -13.00
C LYS A 57 3.99 7.72 -13.86
N ARG A 58 5.09 7.18 -13.38
CA ARG A 58 6.38 7.18 -14.06
C ARG A 58 6.92 5.77 -14.12
N THR A 59 7.59 5.46 -15.21
CA THR A 59 8.26 4.18 -15.41
C THR A 59 9.75 4.40 -15.63
N ILE A 60 10.54 3.36 -15.43
CA ILE A 60 11.97 3.36 -15.73
C ILE A 60 12.30 2.30 -16.79
N THR A 61 13.41 2.50 -17.47
CA THR A 61 13.97 1.52 -18.38
C THR A 61 14.82 0.49 -17.62
N ARG A 62 15.18 -0.59 -18.29
CA ARG A 62 16.15 -1.55 -17.76
C ARG A 62 17.50 -0.88 -17.47
N ASP A 63 17.91 0.02 -18.36
CA ASP A 63 19.13 0.81 -18.19
C ASP A 63 19.06 1.70 -16.93
N GLY A 64 17.90 2.35 -16.70
CA GLY A 64 17.67 3.11 -15.47
C GLY A 64 17.69 2.26 -14.21
N LEU A 65 17.16 1.03 -14.26
CA LEU A 65 17.26 0.08 -13.16
C LEU A 65 18.71 -0.32 -12.87
N ASP A 66 19.45 -0.72 -13.90
CA ASP A 66 20.80 -1.27 -13.77
C ASP A 66 21.82 -0.19 -13.36
N ASN A 67 21.56 1.09 -13.66
CA ASN A 67 22.39 2.24 -13.30
C ASN A 67 21.86 3.02 -12.08
N SER A 68 21.09 2.40 -11.21
CA SER A 68 20.56 3.05 -10.00
C SER A 68 20.55 2.13 -8.79
N SER A 69 20.18 2.68 -7.63
CA SER A 69 19.93 1.90 -6.41
C SER A 69 18.53 1.28 -6.36
N ALA A 70 17.69 1.50 -7.38
CA ALA A 70 16.37 0.89 -7.47
C ALA A 70 16.49 -0.64 -7.49
N LYS A 71 15.51 -1.31 -6.88
CA LYS A 71 15.45 -2.77 -6.84
C LYS A 71 14.17 -3.24 -7.50
N LEU A 72 14.26 -4.22 -8.38
CA LEU A 72 13.08 -4.88 -8.94
C LEU A 72 12.44 -5.73 -7.85
N LEU A 73 11.19 -5.43 -7.56
CA LEU A 73 10.36 -6.09 -6.56
C LEU A 73 9.39 -7.03 -7.27
N PRO A 74 9.24 -8.28 -6.79
CA PRO A 74 8.29 -9.21 -7.38
C PRO A 74 6.84 -8.74 -7.18
N LEU A 75 5.94 -9.27 -8.01
CA LEU A 75 4.51 -9.08 -7.79
C LEU A 75 4.12 -9.50 -6.36
N HIS A 76 3.02 -8.95 -5.83
CA HIS A 76 2.54 -9.14 -4.46
C HIS A 76 3.48 -8.62 -3.37
N THR A 77 4.48 -7.79 -3.72
CA THR A 77 5.25 -7.05 -2.71
C THR A 77 4.37 -5.99 -2.05
N ILE A 78 4.41 -5.87 -0.73
CA ILE A 78 3.79 -4.75 -0.01
C ILE A 78 4.71 -3.54 -0.14
N LEU A 79 4.27 -2.53 -0.86
CA LEU A 79 4.94 -1.25 -0.96
C LEU A 79 4.61 -0.45 0.30
N LEU A 80 5.57 -0.33 1.23
CA LEU A 80 5.39 0.37 2.50
C LEU A 80 6.13 1.70 2.46
N SER A 81 5.39 2.80 2.60
CA SER A 81 5.99 4.14 2.70
C SER A 81 6.76 4.29 4.01
N SER A 82 8.02 4.63 3.89
CA SER A 82 8.93 4.88 5.02
C SER A 82 9.21 6.36 5.27
N ARG A 83 8.76 7.25 4.35
CA ARG A 83 8.99 8.70 4.44
C ARG A 83 7.73 9.48 4.07
N ALA A 84 7.52 10.66 4.67
CA ALA A 84 6.39 11.56 4.48
C ALA A 84 5.04 10.95 4.92
N THR A 85 4.60 9.83 4.36
CA THR A 85 3.36 9.12 4.69
C THR A 85 3.66 7.78 5.37
N VAL A 86 4.49 7.80 6.41
CA VAL A 86 4.97 6.60 7.12
C VAL A 86 3.80 5.69 7.50
N GLY A 87 3.91 4.43 7.10
CA GLY A 87 2.92 3.39 7.40
C GLY A 87 1.79 3.26 6.38
N GLU A 88 1.69 4.15 5.37
CA GLU A 88 0.81 3.89 4.22
C GLU A 88 1.38 2.75 3.38
N CYS A 89 0.51 1.86 2.91
CA CYS A 89 0.96 0.71 2.10
C CYS A 89 -0.09 0.26 1.09
N SER A 90 0.39 -0.41 0.04
CA SER A 90 -0.41 -1.11 -0.97
C SER A 90 0.34 -2.36 -1.44
N ILE A 91 -0.37 -3.31 -2.04
CA ILE A 91 0.20 -4.52 -2.63
C ILE A 91 0.41 -4.26 -4.13
N ALA A 92 1.62 -4.51 -4.63
CA ALA A 92 1.91 -4.40 -6.06
C ALA A 92 1.28 -5.56 -6.83
N SER A 93 0.48 -5.27 -7.87
CA SER A 93 -0.13 -6.27 -8.75
C SER A 93 0.81 -6.75 -9.86
N ASN A 94 1.95 -6.07 -10.04
CA ASN A 94 2.96 -6.38 -11.04
C ASN A 94 4.35 -6.26 -10.43
N GLU A 95 5.37 -6.77 -11.13
CA GLU A 95 6.76 -6.43 -10.82
C GLU A 95 6.95 -4.91 -10.93
N CYS A 96 7.65 -4.33 -9.98
CA CYS A 96 7.81 -2.89 -9.92
C CYS A 96 9.09 -2.47 -9.20
N THR A 97 9.35 -1.18 -9.21
CA THR A 97 10.39 -0.52 -8.42
C THR A 97 9.78 0.62 -7.62
N THR A 98 10.51 1.14 -6.66
CA THR A 98 10.08 2.25 -5.82
C THR A 98 11.20 3.27 -5.65
N ASN A 99 10.84 4.51 -5.31
CA ASN A 99 11.84 5.49 -4.90
C ASN A 99 12.38 5.19 -3.49
N GLN A 100 13.35 5.99 -3.03
CA GLN A 100 13.98 5.84 -1.71
C GLN A 100 13.04 6.11 -0.51
N GLY A 101 11.82 6.56 -0.74
CA GLY A 101 10.80 6.77 0.30
C GLY A 101 10.06 5.50 0.73
N PHE A 102 10.54 4.33 0.30
CA PHE A 102 9.95 3.04 0.61
C PHE A 102 10.89 2.11 1.38
N GLN A 103 10.27 1.27 2.20
CA GLN A 103 10.84 0.05 2.75
C GLN A 103 9.84 -1.08 2.50
N SER A 104 9.88 -1.63 1.29
CA SER A 104 8.93 -2.61 0.79
C SER A 104 9.12 -3.98 1.44
N LEU A 105 8.04 -4.75 1.57
CA LEU A 105 8.03 -6.03 2.25
C LEU A 105 7.71 -7.16 1.27
N ILE A 106 8.66 -8.05 1.06
CA ILE A 106 8.48 -9.30 0.30
C ILE A 106 8.17 -10.39 1.31
N ALA A 107 6.93 -10.90 1.31
CA ALA A 107 6.50 -11.93 2.25
C ALA A 107 7.33 -13.22 2.09
N LYS A 108 7.67 -13.85 3.21
CA LYS A 108 8.32 -15.17 3.28
C LYS A 108 7.26 -16.28 3.46
N GLN A 109 7.02 -16.66 4.70
CA GLN A 109 6.06 -17.71 5.07
C GLN A 109 4.81 -17.13 5.75
N CYS A 110 4.25 -16.08 5.14
CA CYS A 110 3.07 -15.39 5.66
C CYS A 110 2.12 -15.10 4.49
N ASN A 111 0.81 -15.26 4.71
CA ASN A 111 -0.18 -14.86 3.73
C ASN A 111 -0.06 -13.36 3.45
N ILE A 112 0.02 -12.97 2.18
CA ILE A 112 0.34 -11.58 1.79
C ILE A 112 -0.77 -10.61 2.19
N ASP A 113 -2.03 -11.01 2.02
CA ASP A 113 -3.17 -10.17 2.38
C ASP A 113 -3.27 -10.01 3.91
N PHE A 114 -3.01 -11.09 4.66
CA PHE A 114 -2.92 -11.01 6.12
C PHE A 114 -1.79 -10.07 6.55
N LEU A 115 -0.60 -10.20 5.95
CA LEU A 115 0.54 -9.34 6.26
C LEU A 115 0.23 -7.86 5.96
N TYR A 116 -0.46 -7.58 4.85
CA TYR A 116 -0.92 -6.23 4.51
C TYR A 116 -1.79 -5.63 5.63
N TYR A 117 -2.81 -6.36 6.08
CA TYR A 117 -3.67 -5.89 7.17
C TYR A 117 -2.93 -5.78 8.51
N LEU A 118 -2.03 -6.73 8.79
CA LEU A 118 -1.19 -6.69 9.99
C LEU A 118 -0.33 -5.42 10.03
N ILE A 119 0.30 -5.05 8.91
CA ILE A 119 1.13 -3.84 8.81
C ILE A 119 0.29 -2.58 9.06
N GLN A 120 -0.92 -2.50 8.55
CA GLN A 120 -1.81 -1.36 8.83
C GLN A 120 -2.09 -1.19 10.32
N THR A 121 -2.26 -2.30 11.07
CA THR A 121 -2.44 -2.22 12.54
C THR A 121 -1.21 -1.66 13.26
N LYS A 122 -0.03 -1.75 12.63
CA LYS A 122 1.25 -1.29 13.17
C LYS A 122 1.61 0.15 12.79
N LYS A 123 0.74 0.88 12.10
CA LYS A 123 1.01 2.25 11.67
C LYS A 123 1.46 3.16 12.81
N LYS A 124 0.84 3.06 13.99
CA LYS A 124 1.24 3.85 15.16
C LYS A 124 2.65 3.47 15.66
N ASP A 125 3.00 2.19 15.62
CA ASP A 125 4.34 1.72 16.02
C ASP A 125 5.39 2.16 15.00
N LEU A 126 5.09 2.10 13.69
CA LEU A 126 5.94 2.60 12.62
C LEU A 126 6.23 4.10 12.79
N ILE A 127 5.21 4.92 13.04
CA ILE A 127 5.36 6.36 13.27
C ILE A 127 6.16 6.65 14.54
N ARG A 128 5.93 5.91 15.63
CA ARG A 128 6.65 6.10 16.90
C ARG A 128 8.15 5.79 16.76
N ASN A 129 8.52 4.81 15.94
CA ASN A 129 9.91 4.42 15.69
C ASN A 129 10.56 5.19 14.53
N ALA A 130 9.82 6.11 13.89
CA ALA A 130 10.35 7.00 12.88
C ALA A 130 11.11 8.17 13.55
N CYS A 131 12.17 8.62 12.89
CA CYS A 131 13.01 9.73 13.31
C CYS A 131 12.95 10.87 12.28
N GLY A 132 13.28 12.10 12.71
CA GLY A 132 13.35 13.27 11.85
C GLY A 132 12.49 14.42 12.35
N SER A 133 13.05 15.62 12.38
CA SER A 133 12.36 16.84 12.84
C SER A 133 11.51 17.50 11.74
N THR A 134 11.96 17.42 10.51
CA THR A 134 11.29 18.05 9.35
C THR A 134 10.49 17.04 8.53
N PHE A 135 11.02 15.83 8.35
CA PHE A 135 10.34 14.73 7.68
C PHE A 135 10.55 13.46 8.49
N LEU A 136 9.45 12.86 8.93
CA LEU A 136 9.49 11.56 9.59
C LEU A 136 9.95 10.51 8.58
N GLU A 137 10.91 9.71 9.00
CA GLU A 137 11.41 8.56 8.23
C GLU A 137 11.69 7.39 9.17
N ILE A 138 11.24 6.20 8.80
CA ILE A 138 11.57 4.96 9.51
C ILE A 138 12.58 4.15 8.72
N SER A 139 13.64 3.71 9.40
CA SER A 139 14.67 2.88 8.78
C SER A 139 14.22 1.43 8.61
N ALA A 140 14.83 0.73 7.65
CA ALA A 140 14.64 -0.71 7.47
C ALA A 140 14.91 -1.50 8.76
N ASN A 141 15.91 -1.11 9.55
CA ASN A 141 16.27 -1.79 10.79
C ASN A 141 15.18 -1.66 11.85
N GLU A 142 14.54 -0.51 11.98
CA GLU A 142 13.43 -0.34 12.93
C GLU A 142 12.19 -1.10 12.48
N ILE A 143 11.87 -1.14 11.18
CA ILE A 143 10.79 -1.97 10.64
C ILE A 143 11.04 -3.45 10.94
N ARG A 144 12.24 -3.95 10.71
CA ARG A 144 12.60 -5.37 10.97
C ARG A 144 12.36 -5.79 12.43
N LYS A 145 12.56 -4.89 13.38
CA LYS A 145 12.44 -5.16 14.83
C LYS A 145 11.00 -5.12 15.34
N ILE A 146 10.04 -4.64 14.57
CA ILE A 146 8.64 -4.52 15.02
C ILE A 146 8.11 -5.91 15.38
N LYS A 147 7.64 -6.03 16.61
CA LYS A 147 7.07 -7.28 17.15
C LYS A 147 5.60 -7.39 16.75
N VAL A 148 5.23 -8.58 16.33
CA VAL A 148 3.87 -8.92 15.90
C VAL A 148 3.50 -10.30 16.45
N ALA A 149 2.20 -10.55 16.58
CA ALA A 149 1.67 -11.87 16.85
C ALA A 149 0.94 -12.37 15.59
N VAL A 150 1.16 -13.63 15.23
CA VAL A 150 0.68 -14.20 13.96
C VAL A 150 0.10 -15.59 14.23
N PRO A 151 -1.12 -15.88 13.75
CA PRO A 151 -1.76 -17.18 13.88
C PRO A 151 -1.19 -18.20 12.89
N VAL A 152 -1.70 -19.42 12.95
CA VAL A 152 -1.45 -20.46 11.95
C VAL A 152 -1.96 -20.02 10.57
N GLN A 153 -1.38 -20.59 9.50
CA GLN A 153 -1.63 -20.20 8.12
C GLN A 153 -3.13 -20.17 7.76
N ASN A 154 -3.89 -21.21 8.10
CA ASN A 154 -5.32 -21.27 7.80
C ASN A 154 -6.11 -20.13 8.46
N GLU A 155 -5.74 -19.72 9.67
CA GLU A 155 -6.38 -18.58 10.33
C GLU A 155 -5.98 -17.26 9.68
N GLN A 156 -4.72 -17.12 9.23
CA GLN A 156 -4.31 -15.93 8.43
C GLN A 156 -5.19 -15.77 7.19
N GLU A 157 -5.41 -16.85 6.44
CA GLU A 157 -6.22 -16.85 5.22
C GLU A 157 -7.68 -16.46 5.50
N GLN A 158 -8.27 -17.00 6.56
CA GLN A 158 -9.64 -16.64 6.93
C GLN A 158 -9.77 -15.19 7.38
N ILE A 159 -8.83 -14.68 8.17
CA ILE A 159 -8.78 -13.26 8.57
C ILE A 159 -8.64 -12.37 7.34
N ALA A 160 -7.70 -12.70 6.46
CA ALA A 160 -7.45 -11.93 5.24
C ALA A 160 -8.69 -11.90 4.33
N LYS A 161 -9.34 -13.04 4.14
CA LYS A 161 -10.57 -13.15 3.36
C LYS A 161 -11.71 -12.30 3.94
N LEU A 162 -11.93 -12.38 5.25
CA LEU A 162 -12.96 -11.59 5.93
C LEU A 162 -12.71 -10.08 5.74
N LEU A 163 -11.48 -9.63 5.99
CA LEU A 163 -11.12 -8.20 5.85
C LEU A 163 -11.22 -7.74 4.39
N SER A 164 -10.82 -8.56 3.42
CA SER A 164 -10.97 -8.24 2.00
C SER A 164 -12.45 -8.09 1.59
N LEU A 165 -13.34 -8.95 2.07
CA LEU A 165 -14.77 -8.83 1.82
C LEU A 165 -15.37 -7.56 2.43
N ILE A 166 -14.88 -7.13 3.59
CA ILE A 166 -15.29 -5.86 4.20
C ILE A 166 -14.81 -4.68 3.36
N ASP A 167 -13.55 -4.69 2.89
CA ASP A 167 -13.01 -3.64 2.02
C ASP A 167 -13.80 -3.53 0.70
N GLU A 168 -14.12 -4.66 0.06
CA GLU A 168 -14.96 -4.70 -1.15
C GLU A 168 -16.35 -4.11 -0.90
N ARG A 169 -16.94 -4.41 0.26
CA ARG A 169 -18.24 -3.83 0.65
C ARG A 169 -18.15 -2.33 0.85
N ILE A 170 -17.10 -1.85 1.52
CA ILE A 170 -16.85 -0.42 1.72
C ILE A 170 -16.65 0.29 0.38
N ALA A 171 -15.85 -0.28 -0.52
CA ALA A 171 -15.62 0.28 -1.86
C ALA A 171 -16.92 0.38 -2.68
N THR A 172 -17.76 -0.66 -2.64
CA THR A 172 -19.06 -0.68 -3.30
C THR A 172 -20.00 0.41 -2.74
N GLN A 173 -20.08 0.54 -1.41
CA GLN A 173 -20.90 1.58 -0.80
C GLN A 173 -20.42 2.99 -1.13
N ASN A 174 -19.11 3.22 -1.13
CA ASN A 174 -18.54 4.51 -1.52
C ASN A 174 -18.89 4.87 -2.97
N LYS A 175 -18.84 3.90 -3.90
CA LYS A 175 -19.25 4.11 -5.29
C LYS A 175 -20.73 4.50 -5.40
N ILE A 176 -21.61 3.81 -4.68
CA ILE A 176 -23.05 4.14 -4.64
C ILE A 176 -23.26 5.57 -4.11
N ILE A 177 -22.55 5.95 -3.04
CA ILE A 177 -22.62 7.31 -2.47
C ILE A 177 -22.17 8.36 -3.48
N GLU A 178 -21.10 8.11 -4.22
CA GLU A 178 -20.63 9.02 -5.28
C GLU A 178 -21.66 9.17 -6.40
N ASP A 179 -22.25 8.07 -6.86
CA ASP A 179 -23.25 8.11 -7.93
C ASP A 179 -24.54 8.84 -7.48
N LEU A 180 -24.98 8.64 -6.24
CA LEU A 180 -26.09 9.38 -5.65
C LEU A 180 -25.77 10.89 -5.52
N LYS A 181 -24.55 11.27 -5.17
CA LYS A 181 -24.12 12.68 -5.15
C LYS A 181 -24.16 13.30 -6.54
N LYS A 182 -23.69 12.58 -7.58
CA LYS A 182 -23.76 13.02 -8.97
C LYS A 182 -25.22 13.21 -9.43
N LEU A 183 -26.08 12.23 -9.13
CA LEU A 183 -27.50 12.29 -9.45
C LEU A 183 -28.20 13.48 -8.76
N LYS A 184 -27.96 13.66 -7.46
CA LYS A 184 -28.46 14.84 -6.71
C LYS A 184 -28.05 16.14 -7.38
N SER A 185 -26.77 16.27 -7.76
CA SER A 185 -26.26 17.48 -8.44
C SER A 185 -26.95 17.70 -9.79
N ALA A 186 -27.14 16.64 -10.58
CA ALA A 186 -27.81 16.72 -11.88
C ALA A 186 -29.26 17.16 -11.75
N ILE A 187 -30.01 16.57 -10.82
CA ILE A 187 -31.42 16.93 -10.52
C ILE A 187 -31.50 18.39 -10.05
N SER A 188 -30.62 18.80 -9.14
CA SER A 188 -30.58 20.19 -8.66
C SER A 188 -30.35 21.17 -9.81
N LYS A 189 -29.38 20.92 -10.66
CA LYS A 189 -29.13 21.76 -11.84
C LYS A 189 -30.34 21.83 -12.77
N TYR A 190 -30.97 20.70 -13.06
CA TYR A 190 -32.16 20.66 -13.92
C TYR A 190 -33.33 21.45 -13.34
N LEU A 191 -33.60 21.30 -12.03
CA LEU A 191 -34.71 21.99 -11.36
C LEU A 191 -34.51 23.51 -11.31
N PHE A 192 -33.27 23.97 -11.05
CA PHE A 192 -32.98 25.40 -10.94
C PHE A 192 -32.82 26.09 -12.31
N ALA A 193 -32.21 25.39 -13.30
CA ALA A 193 -32.15 25.93 -14.68
C ALA A 193 -33.56 26.16 -15.31
N ARG A 194 -34.57 25.39 -14.91
CA ARG A 194 -35.96 25.55 -15.39
C ARG A 194 -36.66 26.77 -14.79
N LYS A 195 -36.19 27.32 -13.66
CA LYS A 195 -36.66 28.57 -13.09
C LYS A 195 -36.27 29.80 -13.90
N ASP A 196 -35.08 29.78 -14.52
CA ASP A 196 -34.56 30.89 -15.32
C ASP A 196 -35.24 31.01 -16.69
N LEU A 197 -36.06 30.00 -17.10
CA LEU A 197 -36.82 29.96 -18.34
C LEU A 197 -38.27 30.38 -18.15
N LEU A 198 -38.74 30.65 -16.94
CA LEU A 198 -40.13 30.98 -16.60
C LEU A 198 -40.27 32.38 -15.97
N GLY A 199 -39.18 33.22 -16.02
CA GLY A 199 -39.17 34.62 -15.55
C GLY A 199 -39.12 35.63 -16.73
#